data_84e6f3e897520b7812d3e9737925685d
#
_entry.id   84e6f3e897520b7812d3e9737925685d
#
_cell.length_a   1.000
_cell.length_b   1.000
_cell.length_c   1.000
_cell.angle_alpha   90.00
_cell.angle_beta   90.00
_cell.angle_gamma   90.00
#
_symmetry.space_group_name_H-M   'P 1'
#
loop_
_entity.id
_entity.type
_entity.pdbx_description
1 polymer ?
#
loop_
_entity_poly.entity_id
_entity_poly.type
_entity_poly.pdbx_seq_one_letter_code
_entity_poly.pdbx_strand_id
1 'polypeptide(L)'
;MNKDLQIAKKTVQTEIQALTKLSKSFGRSSYFSTAVNLLSKIKGKCLVVGVGKSYLVGLKVSATLSSLGTPSVAFSANDLQHGGLGAIQKNHDILLVFSVSGESLELNSILKYANEHKISVIGVSCKSSSMLLRYSTIKILLPKVIEAGHSLAPTSSSLIFLSWGDSLAIACMRKQKWDNKKFILTHPSGTLATALIQVKEIM
;
A
#
# COMPACT_ATOMS: atom_id res chain seq x y z
N MET A 1 11.95 36.64 1.42
CA MET A 1 10.94 35.56 1.32
C MET A 1 10.48 35.20 2.71
N ASN A 2 9.17 35.10 2.97
CA ASN A 2 8.62 34.73 4.28
C ASN A 2 9.21 33.39 4.74
N LYS A 3 9.57 33.31 6.04
CA LYS A 3 10.20 32.13 6.67
C LYS A 3 9.32 30.89 6.54
N ASP A 4 8.01 31.03 6.66
CA ASP A 4 7.04 29.92 6.53
C ASP A 4 7.03 29.36 5.11
N LEU A 5 7.08 30.22 4.11
CA LEU A 5 7.18 29.80 2.69
C LEU A 5 8.50 29.06 2.40
N GLN A 6 9.60 29.47 3.06
CA GLN A 6 10.87 28.74 2.94
C GLN A 6 10.77 27.34 3.54
N ILE A 7 10.15 27.19 4.72
CA ILE A 7 9.92 25.91 5.37
C ILE A 7 9.04 25.01 4.51
N ALA A 8 7.90 25.54 4.01
CA ALA A 8 7.00 24.80 3.14
C ALA A 8 7.72 24.28 1.88
N LYS A 9 8.47 25.16 1.20
CA LYS A 9 9.24 24.78 0.01
C LYS A 9 10.28 23.70 0.32
N LYS A 10 11.01 23.82 1.44
CA LYS A 10 11.99 22.84 1.87
C LYS A 10 11.35 21.47 2.18
N THR A 11 10.18 21.47 2.81
CA THR A 11 9.41 20.24 3.07
C THR A 11 9.10 19.50 1.78
N VAL A 12 8.47 20.18 0.80
CA VAL A 12 8.15 19.58 -0.50
C VAL A 12 9.40 19.11 -1.25
N GLN A 13 10.50 19.87 -1.20
CA GLN A 13 11.75 19.45 -1.83
C GLN A 13 12.32 18.16 -1.20
N THR A 14 12.21 17.98 0.13
CA THR A 14 12.63 16.75 0.82
C THR A 14 11.78 15.56 0.37
N GLU A 15 10.48 15.76 0.23
CA GLU A 15 9.54 14.72 -0.25
C GLU A 15 9.78 14.36 -1.72
N ILE A 16 10.07 15.32 -2.59
CA ILE A 16 10.48 15.07 -3.99
C ILE A 16 11.73 14.18 -4.04
N GLN A 17 12.73 14.45 -3.19
CA GLN A 17 13.93 13.63 -3.11
C GLN A 17 13.61 12.20 -2.67
N ALA A 18 12.68 12.02 -1.73
CA ALA A 18 12.24 10.70 -1.29
C ALA A 18 11.54 9.93 -2.42
N LEU A 19 10.64 10.57 -3.17
CA LEU A 19 9.99 9.98 -4.34
C LEU A 19 10.98 9.63 -5.45
N THR A 20 11.99 10.47 -5.67
CA THR A 20 13.07 10.20 -6.63
C THR A 20 13.86 8.95 -6.24
N LYS A 21 14.17 8.77 -4.93
CA LYS A 21 14.81 7.55 -4.43
C LYS A 21 13.91 6.33 -4.62
N LEU A 22 12.61 6.44 -4.34
CA LEU A 22 11.65 5.37 -4.58
C LEU A 22 11.65 4.98 -6.06
N SER A 23 11.49 5.93 -6.96
CA SER A 23 11.48 5.68 -8.42
C SER A 23 12.73 4.92 -8.88
N LYS A 24 13.92 5.32 -8.42
CA LYS A 24 15.19 4.64 -8.73
C LYS A 24 15.33 3.26 -8.07
N SER A 25 14.50 2.91 -7.10
CA SER A 25 14.53 1.60 -6.44
C SER A 25 13.74 0.53 -7.19
N PHE A 26 12.79 0.91 -8.03
CA PHE A 26 12.09 -0.05 -8.89
C PHE A 26 13.08 -0.73 -9.86
N GLY A 27 12.91 -2.03 -10.06
CA GLY A 27 13.78 -2.82 -10.93
C GLY A 27 15.00 -3.45 -10.24
N ARG A 28 15.31 -3.08 -8.99
CA ARG A 28 16.40 -3.73 -8.22
C ARG A 28 16.03 -5.13 -7.72
N SER A 29 14.75 -5.51 -7.78
CA SER A 29 14.25 -6.80 -7.33
C SER A 29 12.98 -7.17 -8.11
N SER A 30 12.79 -8.46 -8.35
CA SER A 30 11.58 -9.00 -8.96
C SER A 30 10.37 -9.00 -8.01
N TYR A 31 10.54 -8.66 -6.74
CA TYR A 31 9.48 -8.75 -5.73
C TYR A 31 8.27 -7.87 -6.02
N PHE A 32 8.44 -6.69 -6.64
CA PHE A 32 7.31 -5.87 -7.06
C PHE A 32 6.42 -6.62 -8.05
N SER A 33 7.01 -7.17 -9.13
CA SER A 33 6.29 -7.94 -10.12
C SER A 33 5.66 -9.21 -9.53
N THR A 34 6.31 -9.83 -8.54
CA THR A 34 5.76 -10.98 -7.81
C THR A 34 4.53 -10.58 -7.00
N ALA A 35 4.57 -9.42 -6.33
CA ALA A 35 3.41 -8.88 -5.59
C ALA A 35 2.24 -8.57 -6.54
N VAL A 36 2.51 -7.93 -7.68
CA VAL A 36 1.50 -7.69 -8.73
C VAL A 36 0.90 -9.00 -9.22
N ASN A 37 1.73 -10.02 -9.50
CA ASN A 37 1.26 -11.32 -9.97
C ASN A 37 0.37 -12.02 -8.94
N LEU A 38 0.73 -11.95 -7.66
CA LEU A 38 -0.03 -12.54 -6.57
C LEU A 38 -1.39 -11.85 -6.40
N LEU A 39 -1.40 -10.52 -6.30
CA LEU A 39 -2.64 -9.75 -6.11
C LEU A 39 -3.56 -9.78 -7.31
N SER A 40 -3.03 -9.80 -8.53
CA SER A 40 -3.86 -9.86 -9.75
C SER A 40 -4.64 -11.18 -9.90
N LYS A 41 -4.26 -12.21 -9.15
CA LYS A 41 -4.90 -13.53 -9.14
C LYS A 41 -5.62 -13.83 -7.83
N ILE A 42 -5.80 -12.83 -6.97
CA ILE A 42 -6.43 -13.00 -5.67
C ILE A 42 -7.84 -13.56 -5.81
N LYS A 43 -8.18 -14.56 -4.99
CA LYS A 43 -9.52 -15.18 -4.97
C LYS A 43 -10.43 -14.58 -3.92
N GLY A 44 -9.84 -14.04 -2.86
CA GLY A 44 -10.52 -13.33 -1.78
C GLY A 44 -10.25 -11.83 -1.84
N LYS A 45 -9.76 -11.26 -0.75
CA LYS A 45 -9.42 -9.84 -0.61
C LYS A 45 -8.00 -9.62 -0.12
N CYS A 46 -7.45 -8.45 -0.43
CA CYS A 46 -6.22 -7.95 0.15
C CYS A 46 -6.54 -7.23 1.47
N LEU A 47 -6.06 -7.76 2.60
CA LEU A 47 -6.13 -7.07 3.87
C LEU A 47 -4.88 -6.20 4.02
N VAL A 48 -5.08 -4.89 3.97
CA VAL A 48 -3.98 -3.92 4.14
C VAL A 48 -3.86 -3.57 5.61
N VAL A 49 -2.69 -3.83 6.20
CA VAL A 49 -2.48 -3.76 7.64
C VAL A 49 -1.36 -2.77 7.97
N GLY A 50 -1.56 -1.98 9.01
CA GLY A 50 -0.57 -1.04 9.54
C GLY A 50 -0.90 -0.56 10.94
N VAL A 51 0.03 0.21 11.52
CA VAL A 51 -0.12 0.85 12.83
C VAL A 51 -0.02 2.36 12.65
N GLY A 52 -0.87 3.15 13.30
CA GLY A 52 -0.82 4.61 13.28
C GLY A 52 -0.83 5.18 11.85
N LYS A 53 0.18 5.97 11.48
CA LYS A 53 0.26 6.58 10.14
C LYS A 53 0.39 5.55 9.01
N SER A 54 1.04 4.41 9.26
CA SER A 54 1.09 3.31 8.28
C SER A 54 -0.30 2.72 8.02
N TYR A 55 -1.18 2.69 9.02
CA TYR A 55 -2.58 2.30 8.83
C TYR A 55 -3.35 3.33 7.98
N LEU A 56 -3.16 4.63 8.21
CA LEU A 56 -3.80 5.69 7.40
C LEU A 56 -3.37 5.62 5.92
N VAL A 57 -2.09 5.35 5.67
CA VAL A 57 -1.59 5.05 4.32
C VAL A 57 -2.27 3.79 3.78
N GLY A 58 -2.37 2.75 4.59
CA GLY A 58 -3.04 1.49 4.26
C GLY A 58 -4.50 1.67 3.87
N LEU A 59 -5.25 2.53 4.57
CA LEU A 59 -6.63 2.90 4.24
C LEU A 59 -6.72 3.46 2.82
N LYS A 60 -5.86 4.44 2.49
CA LYS A 60 -5.87 5.03 1.13
C LYS A 60 -5.50 4.01 0.07
N VAL A 61 -4.47 3.20 0.29
CA VAL A 61 -4.03 2.17 -0.66
C VAL A 61 -5.11 1.11 -0.86
N SER A 62 -5.77 0.68 0.21
CA SER A 62 -6.90 -0.27 0.15
C SER A 62 -8.05 0.28 -0.69
N ALA A 63 -8.43 1.55 -0.47
CA ALA A 63 -9.45 2.22 -1.28
C ALA A 63 -9.07 2.27 -2.75
N THR A 64 -7.80 2.59 -3.07
CA THR A 64 -7.30 2.62 -4.45
C THR A 64 -7.33 1.23 -5.10
N LEU A 65 -6.89 0.19 -4.39
CA LEU A 65 -6.93 -1.21 -4.87
C LEU A 65 -8.37 -1.63 -5.20
N SER A 66 -9.33 -1.37 -4.30
CA SER A 66 -10.74 -1.69 -4.49
C SER A 66 -11.34 -0.93 -5.68
N SER A 67 -11.08 0.37 -5.82
CA SER A 67 -11.51 1.19 -6.96
C SER A 67 -11.01 0.66 -8.30
N LEU A 68 -9.83 0.05 -8.30
CA LEU A 68 -9.16 -0.44 -9.50
C LEU A 68 -9.28 -1.96 -9.70
N GLY A 69 -10.24 -2.60 -9.03
CA GLY A 69 -10.64 -3.99 -9.29
C GLY A 69 -9.92 -5.05 -8.47
N THR A 70 -9.10 -4.68 -7.49
CA THR A 70 -8.52 -5.62 -6.54
C THR A 70 -9.29 -5.52 -5.22
N PRO A 71 -10.14 -6.49 -4.84
CA PRO A 71 -10.89 -6.43 -3.59
C PRO A 71 -9.97 -6.22 -2.40
N SER A 72 -10.19 -5.18 -1.61
CA SER A 72 -9.29 -4.80 -0.53
C SER A 72 -10.04 -4.14 0.63
N VAL A 73 -9.52 -4.36 1.83
CA VAL A 73 -9.99 -3.75 3.07
C VAL A 73 -8.80 -3.44 3.96
N ALA A 74 -8.82 -2.30 4.66
CA ALA A 74 -7.75 -1.96 5.59
C ALA A 74 -8.14 -2.25 7.04
N PHE A 75 -7.18 -2.75 7.81
CA PHE A 75 -7.30 -2.99 9.24
C PHE A 75 -6.15 -2.32 10.00
N SER A 76 -6.46 -1.70 11.12
CA SER A 76 -5.45 -1.42 12.12
C SER A 76 -4.91 -2.75 12.68
N ALA A 77 -3.61 -2.84 12.92
CA ALA A 77 -3.04 -4.03 13.54
C ALA A 77 -3.66 -4.32 14.91
N ASN A 78 -4.05 -3.27 15.66
CA ASN A 78 -4.74 -3.43 16.93
C ASN A 78 -6.10 -4.14 16.76
N ASP A 79 -6.90 -3.73 15.78
CA ASP A 79 -8.21 -4.35 15.55
C ASP A 79 -8.09 -5.82 15.13
N LEU A 80 -7.04 -6.15 14.34
CA LEU A 80 -6.77 -7.54 13.97
C LEU A 80 -6.44 -8.40 15.19
N GLN A 81 -5.69 -7.88 16.18
CA GLN A 81 -5.36 -8.61 17.39
C GLN A 81 -6.58 -8.86 18.29
N HIS A 82 -7.58 -8.00 18.22
CA HIS A 82 -8.79 -8.06 19.04
C HIS A 82 -9.99 -8.69 18.30
N GLY A 83 -9.74 -9.78 17.58
CA GLY A 83 -10.78 -10.57 16.91
C GLY A 83 -10.83 -10.40 15.39
N GLY A 84 -10.22 -9.35 14.84
CA GLY A 84 -10.20 -9.09 13.40
C GLY A 84 -9.52 -10.17 12.55
N LEU A 85 -8.67 -11.03 13.16
CA LEU A 85 -8.10 -12.19 12.48
C LEU A 85 -9.17 -13.16 11.96
N GLY A 86 -10.36 -13.19 12.58
CA GLY A 86 -11.49 -13.96 12.10
C GLY A 86 -12.06 -13.51 10.75
N ALA A 87 -11.74 -12.28 10.31
CA ALA A 87 -12.14 -11.78 8.99
C ALA A 87 -11.28 -12.34 7.83
N ILE A 88 -10.20 -13.04 8.13
CA ILE A 88 -9.27 -13.59 7.14
C ILE A 88 -9.78 -14.92 6.61
N GLN A 89 -10.03 -14.98 5.31
CA GLN A 89 -10.37 -16.22 4.62
C GLN A 89 -9.08 -16.93 4.15
N LYS A 90 -8.71 -17.99 4.86
CA LYS A 90 -7.52 -18.79 4.54
C LYS A 90 -7.57 -19.31 3.10
N ASN A 91 -6.42 -19.38 2.44
CA ASN A 91 -6.23 -19.80 1.05
C ASN A 91 -6.82 -18.84 -0.02
N HIS A 92 -7.50 -17.78 0.37
CA HIS A 92 -8.11 -16.81 -0.55
C HIS A 92 -7.57 -15.40 -0.36
N ASP A 93 -7.37 -14.99 0.90
CA ASP A 93 -6.94 -13.65 1.25
C ASP A 93 -5.40 -13.52 1.31
N ILE A 94 -4.93 -12.30 1.13
CA ILE A 94 -3.51 -11.92 1.18
C ILE A 94 -3.37 -10.75 2.16
N LEU A 95 -2.34 -10.78 2.99
CA LEU A 95 -1.97 -9.65 3.84
C LEU A 95 -0.97 -8.75 3.10
N LEU A 96 -1.25 -7.45 3.03
CA LEU A 96 -0.31 -6.40 2.63
C LEU A 96 0.00 -5.57 3.86
N VAL A 97 1.21 -5.70 4.41
CA VAL A 97 1.57 -5.12 5.71
C VAL A 97 2.56 -3.99 5.53
N PHE A 98 2.20 -2.80 6.03
CA PHE A 98 3.03 -1.60 6.01
C PHE A 98 3.62 -1.30 7.38
N SER A 99 4.96 -1.24 7.46
CA SER A 99 5.67 -0.76 8.65
C SER A 99 7.06 -0.24 8.27
N VAL A 100 7.34 1.03 8.53
CA VAL A 100 8.63 1.65 8.19
C VAL A 100 9.80 0.93 8.87
N SER A 101 9.71 0.70 10.19
CA SER A 101 10.69 -0.08 10.93
C SER A 101 10.58 -1.58 10.72
N GLY A 102 9.36 -2.06 10.44
CA GLY A 102 9.02 -3.48 10.39
C GLY A 102 9.16 -4.21 11.74
N GLU A 103 9.19 -3.46 12.84
CA GLU A 103 9.39 -3.99 14.21
C GLU A 103 8.24 -3.61 15.16
N SER A 104 7.09 -3.16 14.62
CA SER A 104 5.92 -2.84 15.45
C SER A 104 5.43 -4.09 16.17
N LEU A 105 5.33 -4.02 17.50
CA LEU A 105 4.99 -5.17 18.35
C LEU A 105 3.61 -5.75 18.01
N GLU A 106 2.70 -4.88 17.62
CA GLU A 106 1.33 -5.22 17.22
C GLU A 106 1.28 -6.13 15.99
N LEU A 107 2.32 -6.15 15.17
CA LEU A 107 2.38 -7.02 14.00
C LEU A 107 2.80 -8.46 14.34
N ASN A 108 3.39 -8.70 15.52
CA ASN A 108 4.01 -9.99 15.85
C ASN A 108 2.99 -11.14 15.84
N SER A 109 1.86 -10.99 16.54
CA SER A 109 0.80 -12.00 16.60
C SER A 109 0.16 -12.25 15.23
N ILE A 110 -0.04 -11.17 14.44
CA ILE A 110 -0.61 -11.23 13.09
C ILE A 110 0.31 -12.03 12.15
N LEU A 111 1.61 -11.74 12.19
CA LEU A 111 2.60 -12.41 11.34
C LEU A 111 2.80 -13.88 11.72
N LYS A 112 2.78 -14.20 13.03
CA LYS A 112 2.78 -15.58 13.51
C LYS A 112 1.55 -16.34 13.02
N TYR A 113 0.35 -15.75 13.22
CA TYR A 113 -0.90 -16.33 12.74
C TYR A 113 -0.87 -16.56 11.22
N ALA A 114 -0.41 -15.60 10.45
CA ALA A 114 -0.30 -15.73 9.00
C ALA A 114 0.64 -16.88 8.60
N ASN A 115 1.79 -17.02 9.28
CA ASN A 115 2.75 -18.09 9.02
C ASN A 115 2.18 -19.48 9.37
N GLU A 116 1.56 -19.63 10.55
CA GLU A 116 0.94 -20.88 11.01
C GLU A 116 -0.18 -21.35 10.07
N HIS A 117 -0.94 -20.40 9.51
CA HIS A 117 -2.07 -20.69 8.62
C HIS A 117 -1.72 -20.59 7.14
N LYS A 118 -0.43 -20.44 6.80
CA LYS A 118 0.08 -20.35 5.41
C LYS A 118 -0.60 -19.24 4.59
N ILE A 119 -0.95 -18.12 5.23
CA ILE A 119 -1.49 -16.93 4.58
C ILE A 119 -0.34 -16.15 3.95
N SER A 120 -0.45 -15.82 2.67
CA SER A 120 0.58 -15.04 1.98
C SER A 120 0.68 -13.63 2.54
N VAL A 121 1.90 -13.19 2.87
CA VAL A 121 2.20 -11.86 3.38
C VAL A 121 3.10 -11.11 2.41
N ILE A 122 2.66 -9.96 1.95
CA ILE A 122 3.48 -8.96 1.27
C ILE A 122 3.89 -7.94 2.33
N GLY A 123 5.11 -8.02 2.81
CA GLY A 123 5.64 -7.07 3.80
C GLY A 123 6.41 -5.94 3.15
N VAL A 124 6.09 -4.70 3.53
CA VAL A 124 6.73 -3.49 3.02
C VAL A 124 7.40 -2.75 4.17
N SER A 125 8.73 -2.59 4.11
CA SER A 125 9.52 -1.95 5.16
C SER A 125 10.73 -1.23 4.59
N CYS A 126 11.31 -0.30 5.37
CA CYS A 126 12.60 0.35 5.07
C CYS A 126 13.79 -0.30 5.78
N LYS A 127 13.58 -1.39 6.54
CA LYS A 127 14.63 -2.11 7.29
C LYS A 127 14.71 -3.56 6.81
N SER A 128 15.80 -3.91 6.13
CA SER A 128 15.98 -5.25 5.52
C SER A 128 15.97 -6.41 6.52
N SER A 129 16.52 -6.19 7.72
CA SER A 129 16.59 -7.18 8.80
C SER A 129 15.34 -7.21 9.69
N SER A 130 14.25 -6.52 9.30
CA SER A 130 13.05 -6.40 10.13
C SER A 130 12.31 -7.72 10.32
N MET A 131 11.62 -7.82 11.47
CA MET A 131 10.72 -8.93 11.77
C MET A 131 9.66 -9.07 10.65
N LEU A 132 9.05 -7.98 10.21
CA LEU A 132 8.07 -8.00 9.14
C LEU A 132 8.60 -8.71 7.89
N LEU A 133 9.78 -8.31 7.40
CA LEU A 133 10.33 -8.92 6.19
C LEU A 133 10.77 -10.38 6.40
N ARG A 134 11.18 -10.77 7.61
CA ARG A 134 11.50 -12.18 7.91
C ARG A 134 10.28 -13.10 7.76
N TYR A 135 9.11 -12.65 8.23
CA TYR A 135 7.86 -13.41 8.16
C TYR A 135 7.09 -13.24 6.84
N SER A 136 7.55 -12.36 5.94
CA SER A 136 6.86 -12.11 4.68
C SER A 136 7.21 -13.14 3.61
N THR A 137 6.18 -13.56 2.86
CA THR A 137 6.31 -14.36 1.64
C THR A 137 6.97 -13.54 0.53
N ILE A 138 6.57 -12.27 0.41
CA ILE A 138 7.14 -11.29 -0.52
C ILE A 138 7.71 -10.12 0.26
N LYS A 139 9.01 -9.86 0.10
CA LYS A 139 9.78 -8.92 0.89
C LYS A 139 10.04 -7.63 0.09
N ILE A 140 9.27 -6.60 0.36
CA ILE A 140 9.44 -5.30 -0.29
C ILE A 140 10.29 -4.40 0.60
N LEU A 141 11.51 -4.13 0.16
CA LEU A 141 12.42 -3.20 0.82
C LEU A 141 12.35 -1.84 0.12
N LEU A 142 11.80 -0.85 0.77
CA LEU A 142 11.79 0.53 0.31
C LEU A 142 13.06 1.27 0.75
N PRO A 143 13.47 2.31 0.03
CA PRO A 143 14.68 3.07 0.38
C PRO A 143 14.48 3.81 1.70
N LYS A 144 15.54 3.93 2.49
CA LYS A 144 15.58 4.86 3.63
C LYS A 144 15.56 6.29 3.11
N VAL A 145 14.67 7.10 3.66
CA VAL A 145 14.48 8.51 3.30
C VAL A 145 14.67 9.40 4.52
N ILE A 146 14.90 10.69 4.26
CA ILE A 146 14.96 11.72 5.30
C ILE A 146 13.55 12.27 5.46
N GLU A 147 13.07 12.33 6.69
CA GLU A 147 11.79 12.96 7.01
C GLU A 147 11.92 14.48 6.95
N ALA A 148 10.91 15.17 6.43
CA ALA A 148 10.81 16.60 6.61
C ALA A 148 10.54 16.93 8.09
N GLY A 149 11.02 18.08 8.58
CA GLY A 149 10.79 18.47 9.97
C GLY A 149 11.61 17.70 11.01
N HIS A 150 12.88 17.40 10.68
CA HIS A 150 13.84 16.79 11.59
C HIS A 150 13.42 15.45 12.21
N SER A 151 12.72 14.63 11.47
CA SER A 151 12.30 13.26 11.86
C SER A 151 11.31 13.19 13.05
N LEU A 152 10.66 14.27 13.40
CA LEU A 152 9.65 14.28 14.47
C LEU A 152 8.34 13.56 14.07
N ALA A 153 8.06 13.50 12.78
CA ALA A 153 6.87 12.84 12.26
C ALA A 153 7.15 12.18 10.91
N PRO A 154 6.54 11.02 10.63
CA PRO A 154 6.55 10.41 9.31
C PRO A 154 5.90 11.34 8.27
N THR A 155 6.68 11.81 7.31
CA THR A 155 6.30 12.64 6.16
C THR A 155 6.74 11.93 4.88
N SER A 156 8.00 12.05 4.52
CA SER A 156 8.60 11.42 3.34
C SER A 156 8.41 9.89 3.32
N SER A 157 8.55 9.22 4.48
CA SER A 157 8.33 7.78 4.56
C SER A 157 6.86 7.42 4.27
N SER A 158 5.90 8.15 4.82
CA SER A 158 4.49 7.94 4.52
C SER A 158 4.19 8.14 3.04
N LEU A 159 4.79 9.14 2.41
CA LEU A 159 4.61 9.45 1.00
C LEU A 159 5.17 8.35 0.07
N ILE A 160 6.35 7.80 0.35
CA ILE A 160 6.91 6.71 -0.46
C ILE A 160 6.11 5.40 -0.30
N PHE A 161 5.56 5.12 0.88
CA PHE A 161 4.67 3.97 1.08
C PHE A 161 3.37 4.13 0.31
N LEU A 162 2.78 5.33 0.34
CA LEU A 162 1.58 5.66 -0.42
C LEU A 162 1.82 5.52 -1.93
N SER A 163 2.88 6.13 -2.45
CA SER A 163 3.22 6.09 -3.87
C SER A 163 3.56 4.68 -4.35
N TRP A 164 4.22 3.88 -3.51
CA TRP A 164 4.47 2.46 -3.81
C TRP A 164 3.15 1.68 -3.88
N GLY A 165 2.22 1.91 -2.95
CA GLY A 165 0.89 1.30 -2.95
C GLY A 165 0.07 1.67 -4.17
N ASP A 166 0.09 2.93 -4.60
CA ASP A 166 -0.58 3.39 -5.82
C ASP A 166 0.03 2.74 -7.06
N SER A 167 1.36 2.63 -7.11
CA SER A 167 2.06 1.93 -8.20
C SER A 167 1.63 0.46 -8.28
N LEU A 168 1.48 -0.21 -7.12
CA LEU A 168 0.99 -1.58 -7.03
C LEU A 168 -0.44 -1.69 -7.57
N ALA A 169 -1.34 -0.81 -7.14
CA ALA A 169 -2.74 -0.81 -7.54
C ALA A 169 -2.91 -0.60 -9.05
N ILE A 170 -2.19 0.36 -9.64
CA ILE A 170 -2.19 0.61 -11.09
C ILE A 170 -1.62 -0.57 -11.86
N ALA A 171 -0.56 -1.20 -11.39
CA ALA A 171 0.03 -2.37 -12.03
C ALA A 171 -0.93 -3.57 -11.99
N CYS A 172 -1.62 -3.81 -10.87
CA CYS A 172 -2.66 -4.83 -10.74
C CYS A 172 -3.82 -4.57 -11.69
N MET A 173 -4.33 -3.32 -11.73
CA MET A 173 -5.40 -2.89 -12.63
C MET A 173 -5.09 -3.24 -14.09
N ARG A 174 -3.89 -2.86 -14.56
CA ARG A 174 -3.46 -3.16 -15.93
C ARG A 174 -3.38 -4.66 -16.18
N LYS A 175 -2.83 -5.41 -15.26
CA LYS A 175 -2.68 -6.86 -15.38
C LYS A 175 -4.03 -7.59 -15.41
N GLN A 176 -5.01 -7.11 -14.64
CA GLN A 176 -6.38 -7.64 -14.60
C GLN A 176 -7.23 -7.17 -15.79
N LYS A 177 -6.68 -6.31 -16.67
CA LYS A 177 -7.45 -5.69 -17.78
C LYS A 177 -8.71 -5.01 -17.26
N TRP A 178 -8.57 -4.26 -16.14
CA TRP A 178 -9.64 -3.47 -15.58
C TRP A 178 -9.83 -2.22 -16.43
N ASP A 179 -10.99 -2.11 -17.07
CA ASP A 179 -11.32 -1.06 -18.03
C ASP A 179 -12.30 -0.03 -17.47
N ASN A 180 -12.58 1.01 -18.26
CA ASN A 180 -13.51 2.06 -17.90
C ASN A 180 -14.93 1.54 -17.64
N LYS A 181 -15.38 0.48 -18.34
CA LYS A 181 -16.72 -0.09 -18.12
C LYS A 181 -16.84 -0.66 -16.71
N LYS A 182 -15.83 -1.43 -16.27
CA LYS A 182 -15.77 -2.00 -14.92
C LYS A 182 -15.64 -0.92 -13.86
N PHE A 183 -14.86 0.15 -14.15
CA PHE A 183 -14.70 1.28 -13.24
C PHE A 183 -16.03 2.00 -12.99
N ILE A 184 -16.82 2.28 -14.04
CA ILE A 184 -18.13 2.93 -13.95
C ILE A 184 -19.09 2.11 -13.07
N LEU A 185 -19.10 0.77 -13.20
CA LEU A 185 -19.96 -0.11 -12.38
C LEU A 185 -19.66 -0.01 -10.89
N THR A 186 -18.42 0.27 -10.50
CA THR A 186 -18.01 0.40 -9.09
C THR A 186 -18.05 1.84 -8.58
N HIS A 187 -18.37 2.83 -9.45
CA HIS A 187 -18.44 4.25 -9.11
C HIS A 187 -19.75 4.90 -9.65
N PRO A 188 -20.92 4.41 -9.25
CA PRO A 188 -22.20 4.79 -9.89
C PRO A 188 -22.54 6.29 -9.77
N SER A 189 -21.97 7.00 -8.79
CA SER A 189 -22.27 8.42 -8.51
C SER A 189 -21.03 9.32 -8.65
N GLY A 190 -19.92 8.83 -9.19
CA GLY A 190 -18.68 9.59 -9.29
C GLY A 190 -18.63 10.52 -10.51
N THR A 191 -18.17 11.77 -10.32
CA THR A 191 -17.96 12.71 -11.43
C THR A 191 -17.03 12.17 -12.52
N LEU A 192 -16.04 11.34 -12.15
CA LEU A 192 -15.17 10.64 -13.10
C LEU A 192 -15.94 9.61 -13.94
N ALA A 193 -16.90 8.89 -13.35
CA ALA A 193 -17.75 7.96 -14.08
C ALA A 193 -18.63 8.69 -15.09
N THR A 194 -19.22 9.81 -14.70
CA THR A 194 -20.03 10.67 -15.58
C THR A 194 -19.20 11.23 -16.75
N ALA A 195 -17.98 11.71 -16.50
CA ALA A 195 -17.08 12.20 -17.53
C ALA A 195 -16.69 11.09 -18.54
N LEU A 196 -16.44 9.85 -18.06
CA LEU A 196 -16.14 8.71 -18.92
C LEU A 196 -17.34 8.25 -19.78
N ILE A 197 -18.57 8.44 -19.30
CA ILE A 197 -19.79 8.17 -20.06
C ILE A 197 -19.94 9.23 -21.18
N GLN A 198 -19.79 10.50 -20.84
CA GLN A 198 -19.91 11.62 -21.81
C GLN A 198 -18.90 11.52 -22.97
N VAL A 199 -17.65 11.14 -22.70
CA VAL A 199 -16.64 10.94 -23.76
C VAL A 199 -17.04 9.79 -24.72
N LYS A 200 -17.81 8.82 -24.26
CA LYS A 200 -18.25 7.69 -25.08
C LYS A 200 -19.45 8.02 -25.97
N GLU A 201 -20.24 9.01 -25.59
CA GLU A 201 -21.39 9.48 -26.40
C GLU A 201 -20.97 10.44 -27.51
N ILE A 202 -19.73 10.96 -27.48
CA ILE A 202 -19.16 11.91 -28.45
C ILE A 202 -18.27 11.19 -29.49
N MET A 203 -17.89 9.95 -29.28
CA MET A 203 -17.11 9.11 -30.19
C MET A 203 -17.95 8.06 -30.90
#